data_688f22468acdd77b0e44a552c2901c82
#
_entry.id   688f22468acdd77b0e44a552c2901c82
#
_cell.length_a   1.000
_cell.length_b   1.000
_cell.length_c   1.000
_cell.angle_alpha   90.00
_cell.angle_beta   90.00
_cell.angle_gamma   90.00
#
_symmetry.space_group_name_H-M   'P 1'
#
loop_
_entity.id
_entity.type
_entity.pdbx_description
1 polymer ?
#
loop_
_entity_poly.entity_id
_entity_poly.type
_entity_poly.pdbx_seq_one_letter_code
_entity_poly.pdbx_strand_id
1 'polypeptide(L)'
;MKDKKRKIVLAGGSGYLGSRLIAHYRAKGHEIVVLTRETSGVRDSVRYIHWDGGSPGDWCEELEGADLIINMVGKSVDCRYTEKNKKEIIESRTNATLALGEAINKLAQPPRLWLNAGSAAIYGDTANSLIDEKSPLGNGFSADVCKLWEQAFRSADTPGTRKVVLRIGLVFDRNAWVLQPFITMARYGVGGRIGSGNQYVSWIHITDFLQALDKIDDDSGINGAVNIVAPNPVTNREFMRAIRKATGIYYGLPTPAWLLKTGGLLIGKEAGLVLGGRRVVSEILGEKQMDFHFSTIHAAMRQIVGR
;
A
#
# COMPACT_ATOMS: atom_id res chain seq x y z
N MET A 1 2.20 25.57 17.41
CA MET A 1 0.71 25.52 17.50
C MET A 1 0.33 24.04 17.63
N LYS A 2 -0.50 23.66 18.61
CA LYS A 2 -1.04 22.29 18.64
C LYS A 2 -1.93 22.14 17.41
N ASP A 3 -1.64 21.15 16.56
CA ASP A 3 -2.50 20.85 15.42
C ASP A 3 -3.92 20.62 15.89
N LYS A 4 -4.90 21.21 15.18
CA LYS A 4 -6.32 21.04 15.50
C LYS A 4 -6.63 19.53 15.49
N LYS A 5 -7.27 19.05 16.58
CA LYS A 5 -7.74 17.66 16.64
C LYS A 5 -8.68 17.41 15.46
N ARG A 6 -8.37 16.38 14.64
CA ARG A 6 -9.11 16.00 13.44
C ARG A 6 -9.78 14.65 13.65
N LYS A 7 -10.89 14.39 12.95
CA LYS A 7 -11.56 13.08 12.88
C LYS A 7 -11.08 12.34 11.63
N ILE A 8 -10.46 11.17 11.84
CA ILE A 8 -9.90 10.34 10.77
C ILE A 8 -10.61 9.00 10.77
N VAL A 9 -11.17 8.62 9.63
CA VAL A 9 -11.84 7.34 9.45
C VAL A 9 -10.96 6.42 8.60
N LEU A 10 -10.62 5.25 9.15
CA LEU A 10 -9.79 4.24 8.52
C LEU A 10 -10.63 3.02 8.15
N ALA A 11 -10.94 2.83 6.88
CA ALA A 11 -11.55 1.61 6.38
C ALA A 11 -10.47 0.54 6.13
N GLY A 12 -10.63 -0.65 6.74
CA GLY A 12 -9.61 -1.71 6.68
C GLY A 12 -8.43 -1.51 7.62
N GLY A 13 -8.62 -0.80 8.73
CA GLY A 13 -7.58 -0.47 9.71
C GLY A 13 -7.01 -1.66 10.49
N SER A 14 -7.64 -2.84 10.47
CA SER A 14 -7.12 -4.06 11.13
C SER A 14 -5.92 -4.69 10.41
N GLY A 15 -5.61 -4.29 9.17
CA GLY A 15 -4.45 -4.75 8.42
C GLY A 15 -3.14 -4.12 8.90
N TYR A 16 -2.01 -4.64 8.36
CA TYR A 16 -0.68 -4.16 8.72
C TYR A 16 -0.50 -2.65 8.52
N LEU A 17 -0.78 -2.12 7.33
CA LEU A 17 -0.67 -0.67 7.08
C LEU A 17 -1.68 0.13 7.91
N GLY A 18 -2.89 -0.42 8.10
CA GLY A 18 -3.91 0.18 8.94
C GLY A 18 -3.45 0.37 10.38
N SER A 19 -2.81 -0.64 10.98
CA SER A 19 -2.26 -0.53 12.34
C SER A 19 -1.17 0.55 12.45
N ARG A 20 -0.35 0.74 11.40
CA ARG A 20 0.65 1.81 11.34
C ARG A 20 0.02 3.20 11.22
N LEU A 21 -1.04 3.33 10.42
CA LEU A 21 -1.82 4.56 10.30
C LEU A 21 -2.50 4.92 11.63
N ILE A 22 -3.11 3.94 12.31
CA ILE A 22 -3.70 4.14 13.63
C ILE A 22 -2.66 4.69 14.61
N ALA A 23 -1.50 4.04 14.70
CA ALA A 23 -0.43 4.48 15.59
C ALA A 23 0.06 5.90 15.25
N HIS A 24 0.23 6.20 13.96
CA HIS A 24 0.69 7.50 13.49
C HIS A 24 -0.28 8.64 13.84
N TYR A 25 -1.54 8.50 13.48
CA TYR A 25 -2.53 9.56 13.73
C TYR A 25 -2.91 9.68 15.21
N ARG A 26 -2.89 8.56 15.96
CA ARG A 26 -3.06 8.60 17.42
C ARG A 26 -1.93 9.38 18.10
N ALA A 27 -0.69 9.17 17.69
CA ALA A 27 0.46 9.91 18.23
C ALA A 27 0.36 11.43 17.97
N LYS A 28 -0.33 11.84 16.92
CA LYS A 28 -0.64 13.25 16.61
C LYS A 28 -1.86 13.79 17.37
N GLY A 29 -2.52 12.98 18.20
CA GLY A 29 -3.67 13.39 19.02
C GLY A 29 -5.01 13.47 18.26
N HIS A 30 -5.11 12.86 17.07
CA HIS A 30 -6.34 12.85 16.30
C HIS A 30 -7.36 11.84 16.86
N GLU A 31 -8.65 12.07 16.57
CA GLU A 31 -9.71 11.10 16.80
C GLU A 31 -9.71 10.08 15.67
N ILE A 32 -9.74 8.79 16.02
CA ILE A 32 -9.64 7.71 15.05
C ILE A 32 -10.86 6.81 15.15
N VAL A 33 -11.52 6.60 14.02
CA VAL A 33 -12.57 5.62 13.82
C VAL A 33 -12.08 4.58 12.81
N VAL A 34 -12.20 3.31 13.16
CA VAL A 34 -11.79 2.19 12.31
C VAL A 34 -13.02 1.41 11.86
N LEU A 35 -13.26 1.35 10.57
CA LEU A 35 -14.26 0.47 9.98
C LEU A 35 -13.63 -0.93 9.80
N THR A 36 -14.21 -1.93 10.45
CA THR A 36 -13.67 -3.28 10.52
C THR A 36 -14.74 -4.35 10.51
N ARG A 37 -14.39 -5.57 10.08
CA ARG A 37 -15.27 -6.74 10.16
C ARG A 37 -15.35 -7.35 11.57
N GLU A 38 -14.54 -6.87 12.50
CA GLU A 38 -14.60 -7.24 13.89
C GLU A 38 -15.78 -6.53 14.60
N THR A 39 -16.11 -6.96 15.81
CA THR A 39 -17.13 -6.34 16.64
C THR A 39 -16.78 -4.90 17.00
N SER A 40 -17.81 -4.04 17.02
CA SER A 40 -17.70 -2.65 17.45
C SER A 40 -17.23 -2.53 18.89
N GLY A 41 -16.51 -1.47 19.21
CA GLY A 41 -16.01 -1.18 20.55
C GLY A 41 -14.93 -0.10 20.57
N VAL A 42 -14.44 0.20 21.77
CA VAL A 42 -13.31 1.14 21.94
C VAL A 42 -12.11 0.40 22.51
N ARG A 43 -10.95 0.54 21.87
CA ARG A 43 -9.67 -0.07 22.29
C ARG A 43 -8.58 0.99 22.17
N ASP A 44 -7.80 1.23 23.21
CA ASP A 44 -6.70 2.21 23.21
C ASP A 44 -7.09 3.60 22.69
N SER A 45 -8.28 4.10 23.07
CA SER A 45 -8.84 5.38 22.61
C SER A 45 -9.16 5.43 21.10
N VAL A 46 -9.24 4.30 20.43
CA VAL A 46 -9.67 4.15 19.03
C VAL A 46 -11.04 3.51 18.99
N ARG A 47 -11.96 4.10 18.23
CA ARG A 47 -13.31 3.53 18.04
C ARG A 47 -13.29 2.57 16.85
N TYR A 48 -13.77 1.37 17.07
CA TYR A 48 -13.95 0.34 16.05
C TYR A 48 -15.45 0.18 15.78
N ILE A 49 -15.83 0.26 14.53
CA ILE A 49 -17.23 0.15 14.09
C ILE A 49 -17.32 -1.01 13.12
N HIS A 50 -18.27 -1.89 13.36
CA HIS A 50 -18.49 -3.04 12.48
C HIS A 50 -18.92 -2.61 11.09
N TRP A 51 -18.27 -3.16 10.08
CA TRP A 51 -18.57 -2.99 8.66
C TRP A 51 -18.13 -4.23 7.88
N ASP A 52 -19.03 -4.79 7.11
CA ASP A 52 -18.77 -5.99 6.28
C ASP A 52 -17.90 -5.71 5.03
N GLY A 53 -17.72 -4.44 4.70
CA GLY A 53 -16.94 -3.99 3.54
C GLY A 53 -17.74 -3.74 2.27
N GLY A 54 -19.08 -3.69 2.35
CA GLY A 54 -19.90 -3.49 1.16
C GLY A 54 -21.31 -2.97 1.43
N SER A 55 -21.95 -3.38 2.52
CA SER A 55 -23.34 -3.01 2.81
C SER A 55 -23.45 -1.67 3.54
N PRO A 56 -24.49 -0.86 3.27
CA PRO A 56 -24.83 0.29 4.11
C PRO A 56 -25.14 -0.13 5.54
N GLY A 57 -24.93 0.77 6.50
CA GLY A 57 -25.19 0.52 7.91
C GLY A 57 -24.82 1.74 8.77
N ASP A 58 -24.88 1.57 10.09
CA ASP A 58 -24.61 2.64 11.07
C ASP A 58 -23.20 3.25 10.93
N TRP A 59 -22.29 2.53 10.33
CA TRP A 59 -20.94 3.03 10.04
C TRP A 59 -20.94 4.27 9.13
N CYS A 60 -21.98 4.49 8.33
CA CYS A 60 -22.11 5.65 7.45
C CYS A 60 -22.11 6.95 8.25
N GLU A 61 -22.73 6.98 9.43
CA GLU A 61 -22.79 8.14 10.31
C GLU A 61 -21.39 8.57 10.80
N GLU A 62 -20.47 7.62 10.86
CA GLU A 62 -19.09 7.90 11.27
C GLU A 62 -18.30 8.70 10.23
N LEU A 63 -18.77 8.77 9.00
CA LEU A 63 -18.14 9.58 7.95
C LEU A 63 -18.53 11.06 8.05
N GLU A 64 -19.67 11.37 8.69
CA GLU A 64 -20.15 12.75 8.84
C GLU A 64 -19.10 13.60 9.58
N GLY A 65 -18.74 14.73 8.99
CA GLY A 65 -17.75 15.66 9.55
C GLY A 65 -16.33 15.09 9.71
N ALA A 66 -15.99 13.99 9.05
CA ALA A 66 -14.63 13.49 9.04
C ALA A 66 -13.72 14.42 8.24
N ASP A 67 -12.53 14.70 8.74
CA ASP A 67 -11.52 15.47 8.01
C ASP A 67 -10.86 14.64 6.92
N LEU A 68 -10.65 13.34 7.20
CA LEU A 68 -9.90 12.43 6.34
C LEU A 68 -10.51 11.02 6.39
N ILE A 69 -10.75 10.45 5.22
CA ILE A 69 -11.04 9.02 5.06
C ILE A 69 -9.86 8.36 4.36
N ILE A 70 -9.39 7.23 4.90
CA ILE A 70 -8.36 6.39 4.27
C ILE A 70 -8.93 4.99 4.07
N ASN A 71 -9.14 4.59 2.82
CA ASN A 71 -9.59 3.26 2.46
C ASN A 71 -8.40 2.34 2.14
N MET A 72 -8.16 1.36 3.01
CA MET A 72 -7.13 0.32 2.84
C MET A 72 -7.75 -1.07 2.69
N VAL A 73 -9.05 -1.16 2.42
CA VAL A 73 -9.76 -2.44 2.33
C VAL A 73 -9.32 -3.22 1.10
N GLY A 74 -9.02 -4.49 1.30
CA GLY A 74 -8.70 -5.41 0.23
C GLY A 74 -8.26 -6.77 0.74
N LYS A 75 -8.75 -7.84 0.09
CA LYS A 75 -8.24 -9.19 0.33
C LYS A 75 -6.76 -9.26 -0.05
N SER A 76 -5.95 -9.97 0.76
CA SER A 76 -4.54 -10.21 0.45
C SER A 76 -4.38 -10.86 -0.94
N VAL A 77 -3.42 -10.35 -1.71
CA VAL A 77 -3.02 -10.92 -3.00
C VAL A 77 -1.99 -12.06 -2.83
N ASP A 78 -1.50 -12.29 -1.61
CA ASP A 78 -0.56 -13.38 -1.28
C ASP A 78 -1.32 -14.72 -1.16
N CYS A 79 -1.93 -15.15 -2.27
CA CYS A 79 -2.68 -16.38 -2.38
C CYS A 79 -2.60 -16.91 -3.80
N ARG A 80 -3.00 -18.18 -4.00
CA ARG A 80 -3.13 -18.78 -5.34
C ARG A 80 -4.27 -18.09 -6.12
N TYR A 81 -4.03 -17.70 -7.36
CA TYR A 81 -5.01 -17.01 -8.21
C TYR A 81 -6.00 -18.00 -8.86
N THR A 82 -6.79 -18.69 -8.01
CA THR A 82 -7.99 -19.41 -8.47
C THR A 82 -9.06 -18.40 -8.87
N GLU A 83 -10.04 -18.79 -9.68
CA GLU A 83 -11.13 -17.91 -10.10
C GLU A 83 -11.89 -17.34 -8.89
N LYS A 84 -12.12 -18.16 -7.84
CA LYS A 84 -12.69 -17.69 -6.58
C LYS A 84 -11.85 -16.59 -5.93
N ASN A 85 -10.54 -16.82 -5.77
CA ASN A 85 -9.65 -15.82 -5.14
C ASN A 85 -9.53 -14.55 -5.99
N LYS A 86 -9.47 -14.68 -7.32
CA LYS A 86 -9.46 -13.52 -8.22
C LYS A 86 -10.72 -12.68 -8.06
N LYS A 87 -11.88 -13.30 -8.03
CA LYS A 87 -13.17 -12.64 -7.80
C LYS A 87 -13.18 -11.91 -6.47
N GLU A 88 -12.82 -12.60 -5.38
CA GLU A 88 -12.79 -11.99 -4.04
C GLU A 88 -11.75 -10.86 -3.90
N ILE A 89 -10.61 -10.94 -4.60
CA ILE A 89 -9.61 -9.87 -4.65
C ILE A 89 -10.19 -8.61 -5.30
N ILE A 90 -10.93 -8.75 -6.40
CA ILE A 90 -11.59 -7.63 -7.08
C ILE A 90 -12.72 -7.07 -6.21
N GLU A 91 -13.67 -7.93 -5.84
CA GLU A 91 -14.89 -7.52 -5.12
C GLU A 91 -14.61 -6.87 -3.77
N SER A 92 -13.65 -7.39 -3.00
CA SER A 92 -13.29 -6.79 -1.72
C SER A 92 -12.80 -5.33 -1.83
N ARG A 93 -12.28 -4.93 -3.00
CA ARG A 93 -11.80 -3.58 -3.27
C ARG A 93 -12.88 -2.69 -3.86
N THR A 94 -13.51 -3.18 -4.91
CA THR A 94 -14.53 -2.40 -5.64
C THR A 94 -15.75 -2.15 -4.78
N ASN A 95 -16.30 -3.18 -4.10
CA ASN A 95 -17.49 -3.04 -3.27
C ASN A 95 -17.27 -2.07 -2.11
N ALA A 96 -16.14 -2.20 -1.39
CA ALA A 96 -15.82 -1.30 -0.30
C ALA A 96 -15.67 0.16 -0.78
N THR A 97 -15.06 0.35 -1.93
CA THR A 97 -14.86 1.68 -2.51
C THR A 97 -16.19 2.30 -2.96
N LEU A 98 -17.06 1.52 -3.60
CA LEU A 98 -18.38 1.99 -4.03
C LEU A 98 -19.27 2.32 -2.82
N ALA A 99 -19.30 1.45 -1.80
CA ALA A 99 -20.09 1.69 -0.59
C ALA A 99 -19.65 2.97 0.14
N LEU A 100 -18.32 3.22 0.25
CA LEU A 100 -17.79 4.48 0.79
C LEU A 100 -18.24 5.67 -0.02
N GLY A 101 -18.15 5.58 -1.36
CA GLY A 101 -18.57 6.65 -2.25
C GLY A 101 -20.05 6.98 -2.13
N GLU A 102 -20.92 5.97 -2.10
CA GLU A 102 -22.36 6.13 -1.90
C GLU A 102 -22.71 6.74 -0.53
N ALA A 103 -21.98 6.35 0.52
CA ALA A 103 -22.16 6.91 1.84
C ALA A 103 -21.73 8.39 1.86
N ILE A 104 -20.55 8.73 1.34
CA ILE A 104 -20.03 10.10 1.30
C ILE A 104 -20.97 11.03 0.51
N ASN A 105 -21.55 10.56 -0.60
CA ASN A 105 -22.48 11.37 -1.40
C ASN A 105 -23.73 11.81 -0.64
N LYS A 106 -24.13 11.07 0.40
CA LYS A 106 -25.35 11.34 1.19
C LYS A 106 -25.10 12.22 2.41
N LEU A 107 -23.85 12.56 2.73
CA LEU A 107 -23.49 13.32 3.92
C LEU A 107 -23.84 14.82 3.78
N ALA A 108 -24.26 15.42 4.87
CA ALA A 108 -24.44 16.87 4.95
C ALA A 108 -23.11 17.61 5.07
N GLN A 109 -22.14 17.00 5.75
CA GLN A 109 -20.78 17.50 5.90
C GLN A 109 -19.78 16.42 5.43
N PRO A 110 -19.54 16.32 4.10
CA PRO A 110 -18.66 15.29 3.56
C PRO A 110 -17.20 15.50 3.98
N PRO A 111 -16.39 14.44 4.03
CA PRO A 111 -14.99 14.54 4.38
C PRO A 111 -14.23 15.43 3.42
N ARG A 112 -13.28 16.21 3.95
CA ARG A 112 -12.42 17.09 3.14
C ARG A 112 -11.55 16.32 2.16
N LEU A 113 -11.06 15.15 2.56
CA LEU A 113 -10.13 14.31 1.79
C LEU A 113 -10.50 12.82 1.89
N TRP A 114 -10.53 12.16 0.76
CA TRP A 114 -10.61 10.70 0.67
C TRP A 114 -9.36 10.14 -0.03
N LEU A 115 -8.51 9.43 0.73
CA LEU A 115 -7.39 8.66 0.24
C LEU A 115 -7.84 7.22 0.00
N ASN A 116 -7.71 6.74 -1.23
CA ASN A 116 -8.02 5.35 -1.54
C ASN A 116 -6.74 4.59 -1.90
N ALA A 117 -6.50 3.47 -1.25
CA ALA A 117 -5.39 2.62 -1.62
C ALA A 117 -5.52 2.17 -3.07
N GLY A 118 -4.40 2.05 -3.71
CA GLY A 118 -4.17 1.49 -5.02
C GLY A 118 -2.81 0.80 -5.00
N SER A 119 -2.29 0.43 -6.14
CA SER A 119 -0.98 -0.21 -6.19
C SER A 119 -0.20 0.18 -7.44
N ALA A 120 1.12 0.33 -7.30
CA ALA A 120 2.03 0.43 -8.44
C ALA A 120 1.95 -0.80 -9.38
N ALA A 121 1.28 -1.88 -8.97
CA ALA A 121 0.97 -3.02 -9.84
C ALA A 121 0.11 -2.65 -11.05
N ILE A 122 -0.55 -1.50 -11.04
CA ILE A 122 -1.34 -0.98 -12.15
C ILE A 122 -0.51 -0.81 -13.44
N TYR A 123 0.78 -0.60 -13.32
CA TYR A 123 1.68 -0.43 -14.47
C TYR A 123 2.15 -1.77 -15.09
N GLY A 124 1.77 -2.92 -14.51
CA GLY A 124 2.21 -4.24 -15.00
C GLY A 124 3.71 -4.47 -14.84
N ASP A 125 4.29 -5.26 -15.74
CA ASP A 125 5.75 -5.42 -15.84
C ASP A 125 6.29 -4.40 -16.85
N THR A 126 7.17 -3.53 -16.38
CA THR A 126 7.68 -2.40 -17.18
C THR A 126 9.12 -2.64 -17.66
N ALA A 127 9.67 -3.83 -17.40
CA ALA A 127 11.09 -4.13 -17.65
C ALA A 127 12.01 -3.03 -17.06
N ASN A 128 12.75 -2.31 -17.91
CA ASN A 128 13.68 -1.25 -17.49
C ASN A 128 13.10 0.18 -17.64
N SER A 129 11.90 0.31 -18.19
CA SER A 129 11.29 1.62 -18.41
C SER A 129 11.03 2.33 -17.09
N LEU A 130 11.42 3.59 -17.00
CA LEU A 130 11.08 4.46 -15.87
C LEU A 130 9.63 4.89 -16.02
N ILE A 131 8.85 4.71 -14.98
CA ILE A 131 7.40 4.91 -14.95
C ILE A 131 7.04 5.94 -13.88
N ASP A 132 6.20 6.89 -14.25
CA ASP A 132 5.62 7.92 -13.40
C ASP A 132 4.07 7.87 -13.44
N GLU A 133 3.42 8.86 -12.83
CA GLU A 133 1.95 8.93 -12.76
C GLU A 133 1.28 9.13 -14.13
N LYS A 134 1.99 9.70 -15.12
CA LYS A 134 1.49 9.99 -16.48
C LYS A 134 1.69 8.81 -17.43
N SER A 135 2.49 7.83 -17.03
CA SER A 135 2.85 6.68 -17.85
C SER A 135 1.64 5.76 -18.12
N PRO A 136 1.63 5.06 -19.28
CA PRO A 136 0.56 4.13 -19.63
C PRO A 136 0.37 3.02 -18.58
N LEU A 137 -0.88 2.62 -18.39
CA LEU A 137 -1.23 1.51 -17.53
C LEU A 137 -0.89 0.17 -18.20
N GLY A 138 -0.40 -0.78 -17.40
CA GLY A 138 0.03 -2.09 -17.88
C GLY A 138 -1.12 -3.08 -18.04
N ASN A 139 -0.76 -4.35 -18.23
CA ASN A 139 -1.68 -5.46 -18.44
C ASN A 139 -1.45 -6.59 -17.44
N GLY A 140 -2.38 -7.54 -17.39
CA GLY A 140 -2.36 -8.72 -16.54
C GLY A 140 -3.19 -8.55 -15.28
N PHE A 141 -3.49 -9.66 -14.61
CA PHE A 141 -4.47 -9.72 -13.53
C PHE A 141 -4.28 -8.64 -12.46
N SER A 142 -3.04 -8.46 -11.95
CA SER A 142 -2.78 -7.45 -10.91
C SER A 142 -3.03 -6.01 -11.41
N ALA A 143 -2.69 -5.72 -12.67
CA ALA A 143 -2.97 -4.41 -13.27
C ALA A 143 -4.48 -4.20 -13.46
N ASP A 144 -5.19 -5.23 -13.91
CA ASP A 144 -6.63 -5.17 -14.16
C ASP A 144 -7.42 -4.99 -12.86
N VAL A 145 -7.02 -5.67 -11.77
CA VAL A 145 -7.56 -5.41 -10.41
C VAL A 145 -7.40 -3.94 -10.02
N CYS A 146 -6.21 -3.37 -10.22
CA CYS A 146 -5.95 -1.97 -9.88
C CYS A 146 -6.76 -1.00 -10.74
N LYS A 147 -6.92 -1.28 -12.03
CA LYS A 147 -7.76 -0.46 -12.94
C LYS A 147 -9.21 -0.45 -12.50
N LEU A 148 -9.78 -1.62 -12.19
CA LEU A 148 -11.16 -1.74 -11.69
C LEU A 148 -11.32 -1.01 -10.36
N TRP A 149 -10.34 -1.10 -9.47
CA TRP A 149 -10.35 -0.41 -8.19
C TRP A 149 -10.32 1.12 -8.35
N GLU A 150 -9.41 1.63 -9.19
CA GLU A 150 -9.35 3.06 -9.49
C GLU A 150 -10.61 3.55 -10.22
N GLN A 151 -11.19 2.72 -11.10
CA GLN A 151 -12.44 3.03 -11.78
C GLN A 151 -13.59 3.18 -10.78
N ALA A 152 -13.76 2.23 -9.84
CA ALA A 152 -14.77 2.32 -8.77
C ALA A 152 -14.59 3.59 -7.92
N PHE A 153 -13.34 3.97 -7.63
CA PHE A 153 -13.06 5.20 -6.89
C PHE A 153 -13.38 6.47 -7.68
N ARG A 154 -12.98 6.51 -8.96
CA ARG A 154 -13.22 7.69 -9.81
C ARG A 154 -14.70 7.90 -10.11
N SER A 155 -15.47 6.80 -10.30
CA SER A 155 -16.90 6.85 -10.57
C SER A 155 -17.75 7.32 -9.40
N ALA A 156 -17.22 7.26 -8.17
CA ALA A 156 -17.93 7.75 -6.98
C ALA A 156 -18.16 9.27 -7.10
N ASP A 157 -19.41 9.68 -7.10
CA ASP A 157 -19.81 11.09 -7.03
C ASP A 157 -19.74 11.56 -5.57
N THR A 158 -18.74 12.39 -5.26
CA THR A 158 -18.48 12.86 -3.88
C THR A 158 -18.16 14.36 -3.92
N PRO A 159 -19.15 15.21 -4.19
CA PRO A 159 -18.96 16.65 -4.27
C PRO A 159 -18.42 17.18 -2.93
N GLY A 160 -17.48 18.10 -3.00
CA GLY A 160 -16.83 18.68 -1.79
C GLY A 160 -15.72 17.83 -1.19
N THR A 161 -15.51 16.59 -1.65
CA THR A 161 -14.44 15.73 -1.17
C THR A 161 -13.29 15.65 -2.20
N ARG A 162 -12.10 16.09 -1.80
CA ARG A 162 -10.88 15.88 -2.61
C ARG A 162 -10.52 14.40 -2.61
N LYS A 163 -10.19 13.85 -3.78
CA LYS A 163 -9.94 12.42 -3.98
C LYS A 163 -8.52 12.16 -4.45
N VAL A 164 -7.80 11.25 -3.77
CA VAL A 164 -6.45 10.84 -4.15
C VAL A 164 -6.32 9.32 -4.11
N VAL A 165 -5.86 8.73 -5.22
CA VAL A 165 -5.47 7.31 -5.28
C VAL A 165 -4.00 7.17 -4.89
N LEU A 166 -3.72 6.30 -3.96
CA LEU A 166 -2.37 5.97 -3.52
C LEU A 166 -1.85 4.74 -4.31
N ARG A 167 -1.08 4.93 -5.38
CA ARG A 167 -0.43 3.82 -6.10
C ARG A 167 0.79 3.33 -5.34
N ILE A 168 0.54 2.50 -4.34
CA ILE A 168 1.53 2.10 -3.33
C ILE A 168 2.50 1.06 -3.91
N GLY A 169 3.81 1.29 -3.74
CA GLY A 169 4.86 0.30 -3.94
C GLY A 169 4.95 -0.69 -2.79
N LEU A 170 6.05 -1.44 -2.69
CA LEU A 170 6.28 -2.32 -1.55
C LEU A 170 6.66 -1.50 -0.33
N VAL A 171 5.82 -1.51 0.70
CA VAL A 171 6.11 -0.81 1.96
C VAL A 171 6.97 -1.70 2.85
N PHE A 172 8.16 -1.20 3.18
CA PHE A 172 9.13 -1.92 4.01
C PHE A 172 9.16 -1.37 5.43
N ASP A 173 9.10 -2.29 6.39
CA ASP A 173 9.22 -2.06 7.81
C ASP A 173 9.73 -3.33 8.49
N ARG A 174 10.22 -3.22 9.72
CA ARG A 174 10.75 -4.34 10.51
C ARG A 174 9.78 -5.53 10.61
N ASN A 175 8.50 -5.25 10.78
CA ASN A 175 7.44 -6.27 10.95
C ASN A 175 6.61 -6.50 9.68
N ALA A 176 7.01 -5.94 8.54
CA ALA A 176 6.30 -6.13 7.28
C ALA A 176 6.43 -7.58 6.80
N TRP A 177 5.28 -8.27 6.73
CA TRP A 177 5.24 -9.67 6.29
C TRP A 177 5.85 -9.88 4.89
N VAL A 178 5.77 -8.87 4.03
CA VAL A 178 6.33 -8.89 2.67
C VAL A 178 7.85 -8.99 2.65
N LEU A 179 8.53 -8.50 3.68
CA LEU A 179 9.99 -8.46 3.77
C LEU A 179 10.59 -9.69 4.46
N GLN A 180 9.85 -10.32 5.38
CA GLN A 180 10.33 -11.42 6.20
C GLN A 180 10.89 -12.62 5.43
N PRO A 181 10.24 -13.09 4.33
CA PRO A 181 10.79 -14.20 3.53
C PRO A 181 12.19 -13.89 2.98
N PHE A 182 12.42 -12.66 2.50
CA PHE A 182 13.71 -12.26 1.93
C PHE A 182 14.80 -12.15 2.99
N ILE A 183 14.46 -11.64 4.20
CA ILE A 183 15.37 -11.62 5.34
C ILE A 183 15.74 -13.04 5.76
N THR A 184 14.77 -13.94 5.82
CA THR A 184 14.98 -15.35 6.16
C THR A 184 15.88 -16.01 5.13
N MET A 185 15.61 -15.85 3.83
CA MET A 185 16.49 -16.36 2.77
C MET A 185 17.93 -15.85 2.90
N ALA A 186 18.10 -14.56 3.19
CA ALA A 186 19.42 -13.97 3.38
C ALA A 186 20.16 -14.63 4.57
N ARG A 187 19.51 -14.79 5.71
CA ARG A 187 20.09 -15.40 6.91
C ARG A 187 20.56 -16.85 6.71
N TYR A 188 19.85 -17.60 5.85
CA TYR A 188 20.21 -18.99 5.51
C TYR A 188 21.18 -19.10 4.32
N GLY A 189 21.74 -17.99 3.84
CA GLY A 189 22.72 -18.02 2.74
C GLY A 189 22.12 -18.27 1.34
N VAL A 190 20.79 -18.37 1.21
CA VAL A 190 20.07 -18.53 -0.06
C VAL A 190 19.45 -17.23 -0.55
N GLY A 191 19.86 -16.10 0.02
CA GLY A 191 19.38 -14.76 -0.31
C GLY A 191 20.11 -14.10 -1.51
N GLY A 192 20.49 -14.86 -2.54
CA GLY A 192 21.02 -14.33 -3.78
C GLY A 192 19.95 -13.65 -4.65
N ARG A 193 20.29 -13.31 -5.89
CA ARG A 193 19.31 -12.80 -6.84
C ARG A 193 18.21 -13.84 -7.11
N ILE A 194 17.00 -13.37 -7.33
CA ILE A 194 15.84 -14.20 -7.66
C ILE A 194 15.60 -14.12 -9.17
N GLY A 195 15.54 -15.27 -9.84
CA GLY A 195 15.44 -15.34 -11.29
C GLY A 195 16.60 -14.62 -11.98
N SER A 196 16.32 -13.71 -12.91
CA SER A 196 17.33 -12.88 -13.57
C SER A 196 18.00 -11.88 -12.61
N GLY A 197 17.26 -11.43 -11.58
CA GLY A 197 17.68 -10.38 -10.67
C GLY A 197 17.62 -8.97 -11.27
N ASN A 198 17.17 -8.82 -12.52
CA ASN A 198 17.09 -7.54 -13.22
C ASN A 198 15.72 -6.86 -13.04
N GLN A 199 14.70 -7.59 -12.60
CA GLN A 199 13.38 -7.03 -12.32
C GLN A 199 13.48 -5.95 -11.23
N TYR A 200 12.83 -4.81 -11.47
CA TYR A 200 12.85 -3.69 -10.54
C TYR A 200 11.87 -3.88 -9.39
N VAL A 201 12.27 -3.38 -8.23
CA VAL A 201 11.49 -3.30 -7.00
C VAL A 201 11.23 -1.82 -6.72
N SER A 202 9.98 -1.39 -6.85
CA SER A 202 9.54 -0.07 -6.39
C SER A 202 9.05 -0.21 -4.95
N TRP A 203 9.69 0.52 -4.07
CA TRP A 203 9.56 0.36 -2.62
C TRP A 203 9.42 1.70 -1.92
N ILE A 204 8.97 1.69 -0.68
CA ILE A 204 9.01 2.84 0.23
C ILE A 204 9.20 2.35 1.67
N HIS A 205 9.91 3.11 2.49
CA HIS A 205 10.00 2.86 3.92
C HIS A 205 8.70 3.30 4.61
N ILE A 206 8.27 2.60 5.68
CA ILE A 206 7.02 2.93 6.39
C ILE A 206 6.99 4.38 6.88
N THR A 207 8.11 4.94 7.35
CA THR A 207 8.19 6.35 7.78
C THR A 207 7.86 7.29 6.63
N ASP A 208 8.44 7.06 5.46
CA ASP A 208 8.22 7.89 4.28
C ASP A 208 6.82 7.68 3.69
N PHE A 209 6.26 6.47 3.81
CA PHE A 209 4.87 6.20 3.47
C PHE A 209 3.91 7.06 4.31
N LEU A 210 4.08 7.09 5.62
CA LEU A 210 3.25 7.90 6.51
C LEU A 210 3.42 9.40 6.24
N GLN A 211 4.66 9.85 6.01
CA GLN A 211 4.96 11.23 5.66
C GLN A 211 4.37 11.62 4.29
N ALA A 212 4.35 10.72 3.32
CA ALA A 212 3.69 10.98 2.03
C ALA A 212 2.19 11.23 2.19
N LEU A 213 1.52 10.47 3.06
CA LEU A 213 0.11 10.70 3.34
C LEU A 213 -0.12 12.04 4.05
N ASP A 214 0.73 12.42 5.01
CA ASP A 214 0.69 13.74 5.64
C ASP A 214 0.87 14.85 4.59
N LYS A 215 1.87 14.73 3.73
CA LYS A 215 2.14 15.69 2.65
C LYS A 215 0.94 15.85 1.71
N ILE A 216 0.29 14.74 1.34
CA ILE A 216 -0.93 14.76 0.51
C ILE A 216 -2.08 15.43 1.27
N ASP A 217 -2.21 15.18 2.57
CA ASP A 217 -3.26 15.78 3.39
C ASP A 217 -3.08 17.30 3.51
N ASP A 218 -1.87 17.75 3.74
CA ASP A 218 -1.52 19.17 3.96
C ASP A 218 -1.52 19.99 2.65
N ASP A 219 -1.18 19.39 1.50
CA ASP A 219 -1.13 20.07 0.20
C ASP A 219 -2.39 19.80 -0.64
N SER A 220 -3.32 20.76 -0.63
CA SER A 220 -4.58 20.68 -1.40
C SER A 220 -4.38 20.63 -2.93
N GLY A 221 -3.20 20.99 -3.43
CA GLY A 221 -2.87 20.91 -4.85
C GLY A 221 -2.57 19.49 -5.33
N ILE A 222 -2.41 18.52 -4.42
CA ILE A 222 -2.19 17.11 -4.80
C ILE A 222 -3.53 16.42 -5.01
N ASN A 223 -3.81 16.00 -6.24
CA ASN A 223 -5.07 15.36 -6.65
C ASN A 223 -4.81 14.17 -7.57
N GLY A 224 -5.82 13.32 -7.76
CA GLY A 224 -5.76 12.20 -8.70
C GLY A 224 -4.91 11.05 -8.19
N ALA A 225 -4.10 10.43 -9.04
CA ALA A 225 -3.28 9.29 -8.68
C ALA A 225 -1.85 9.73 -8.32
N VAL A 226 -1.33 9.24 -7.21
CA VAL A 226 0.02 9.54 -6.72
C VAL A 226 0.78 8.23 -6.48
N ASN A 227 1.97 8.10 -7.03
CA ASN A 227 2.85 6.97 -6.78
C ASN A 227 3.50 7.11 -5.39
N ILE A 228 3.20 6.20 -4.49
CA ILE A 228 3.75 6.20 -3.13
C ILE A 228 4.95 5.25 -3.11
N VAL A 229 6.09 5.77 -3.57
CA VAL A 229 7.35 5.03 -3.74
C VAL A 229 8.54 5.92 -3.38
N ALA A 230 9.63 5.31 -2.93
CA ALA A 230 10.91 5.99 -2.74
C ALA A 230 11.51 6.42 -4.10
N PRO A 231 12.34 7.48 -4.13
CA PRO A 231 12.83 8.08 -5.39
C PRO A 231 13.76 7.15 -6.19
N ASN A 232 14.34 6.13 -5.55
CA ASN A 232 15.33 5.25 -6.16
C ASN A 232 14.83 3.78 -6.19
N PRO A 233 14.05 3.38 -7.21
CA PRO A 233 13.71 1.97 -7.42
C PRO A 233 14.98 1.18 -7.74
N VAL A 234 15.09 -0.04 -7.22
CA VAL A 234 16.30 -0.88 -7.35
C VAL A 234 15.99 -2.20 -8.04
N THR A 235 17.02 -2.83 -8.64
CA THR A 235 16.86 -4.20 -9.16
C THR A 235 16.74 -5.20 -8.00
N ASN A 236 16.10 -6.35 -8.24
CA ASN A 236 16.02 -7.44 -7.26
C ASN A 236 17.43 -7.84 -6.76
N ARG A 237 18.42 -7.87 -7.66
CA ARG A 237 19.82 -8.15 -7.28
C ARG A 237 20.33 -7.18 -6.21
N GLU A 238 20.08 -5.89 -6.39
CA GLU A 238 20.50 -4.85 -5.46
C GLU A 238 19.69 -4.89 -4.16
N PHE A 239 18.38 -5.13 -4.24
CA PHE A 239 17.52 -5.33 -3.10
C PHE A 239 18.01 -6.49 -2.21
N MET A 240 18.26 -7.66 -2.79
CA MET A 240 18.79 -8.82 -2.06
C MET A 240 20.18 -8.57 -1.49
N ARG A 241 21.04 -7.82 -2.21
CA ARG A 241 22.33 -7.39 -1.71
C ARG A 241 22.21 -6.47 -0.50
N ALA A 242 21.27 -5.52 -0.52
CA ALA A 242 21.04 -4.62 0.61
C ALA A 242 20.58 -5.39 1.85
N ILE A 243 19.68 -6.36 1.71
CA ILE A 243 19.23 -7.24 2.81
C ILE A 243 20.42 -8.05 3.37
N ARG A 244 21.20 -8.72 2.52
CA ARG A 244 22.36 -9.49 2.98
C ARG A 244 23.33 -8.61 3.75
N LYS A 245 23.66 -7.45 3.22
CA LYS A 245 24.57 -6.51 3.88
C LYS A 245 24.05 -6.08 5.25
N ALA A 246 22.74 -5.84 5.36
CA ALA A 246 22.10 -5.47 6.63
C ALA A 246 22.01 -6.63 7.64
N THR A 247 21.97 -7.88 7.16
CA THR A 247 21.99 -9.08 8.01
C THR A 247 23.41 -9.56 8.36
N GLY A 248 24.45 -8.94 7.81
CA GLY A 248 25.86 -9.38 8.01
C GLY A 248 26.26 -10.58 7.14
N ILE A 249 25.46 -10.96 6.15
CA ILE A 249 25.73 -12.09 5.24
C ILE A 249 26.25 -11.56 3.91
N TYR A 250 27.48 -11.89 3.56
CA TYR A 250 28.12 -11.35 2.35
C TYR A 250 27.85 -12.16 1.08
N TYR A 251 27.55 -13.45 1.23
CA TYR A 251 27.22 -14.34 0.10
C TYR A 251 25.73 -14.68 0.07
N GLY A 252 25.24 -15.13 -1.06
CA GLY A 252 23.87 -15.61 -1.22
C GLY A 252 23.72 -16.41 -2.50
N LEU A 253 23.32 -17.66 -2.37
CA LEU A 253 23.03 -18.50 -3.52
C LEU A 253 21.82 -17.93 -4.28
N PRO A 254 21.91 -17.82 -5.62
CA PRO A 254 20.80 -17.35 -6.43
C PRO A 254 19.65 -18.35 -6.41
N THR A 255 18.43 -17.84 -6.39
CA THR A 255 17.22 -18.68 -6.47
C THR A 255 16.70 -18.69 -7.93
N PRO A 256 16.83 -19.79 -8.66
CA PRO A 256 16.33 -19.90 -10.03
C PRO A 256 14.80 -19.69 -10.09
N ALA A 257 14.32 -19.11 -11.19
CA ALA A 257 12.89 -18.82 -11.36
C ALA A 257 12.00 -20.09 -11.30
N TRP A 258 12.50 -21.23 -11.82
CA TRP A 258 11.76 -22.50 -11.79
C TRP A 258 11.53 -22.99 -10.35
N LEU A 259 12.52 -22.80 -9.46
CA LEU A 259 12.39 -23.20 -8.04
C LEU A 259 11.32 -22.37 -7.31
N LEU A 260 11.22 -21.07 -7.64
CA LEU A 260 10.14 -20.23 -7.11
C LEU A 260 8.77 -20.62 -7.66
N LYS A 261 8.68 -20.95 -8.96
CA LYS A 261 7.42 -21.39 -9.56
C LYS A 261 6.92 -22.69 -8.93
N THR A 262 7.80 -23.69 -8.80
CA THR A 262 7.44 -24.97 -8.17
C THR A 262 7.17 -24.83 -6.68
N GLY A 263 8.03 -24.10 -5.95
CA GLY A 263 7.84 -23.83 -4.52
C GLY A 263 6.57 -23.00 -4.26
N GLY A 264 6.32 -21.96 -5.04
CA GLY A 264 5.10 -21.15 -4.95
C GLY A 264 3.83 -21.98 -5.19
N LEU A 265 3.87 -22.90 -6.17
CA LEU A 265 2.77 -23.82 -6.44
C LEU A 265 2.48 -24.73 -5.24
N LEU A 266 3.51 -25.23 -4.57
CA LEU A 266 3.38 -26.11 -3.41
C LEU A 266 2.81 -25.40 -2.18
N ILE A 267 3.22 -24.14 -1.94
CA ILE A 267 2.77 -23.35 -0.78
C ILE A 267 1.57 -22.44 -1.07
N GLY A 268 0.97 -22.55 -2.27
CA GLY A 268 -0.23 -21.80 -2.64
C GLY A 268 -0.02 -20.30 -2.87
N LYS A 269 1.20 -19.90 -3.29
CA LYS A 269 1.57 -18.49 -3.54
C LYS A 269 1.85 -18.23 -5.02
N GLU A 270 1.57 -16.99 -5.45
CA GLU A 270 1.77 -16.58 -6.85
C GLU A 270 3.21 -16.09 -7.06
N ALA A 271 4.01 -16.87 -7.79
CA ALA A 271 5.40 -16.53 -8.09
C ALA A 271 5.55 -15.25 -8.94
N GLY A 272 4.53 -14.90 -9.72
CA GLY A 272 4.50 -13.70 -10.56
C GLY A 272 4.66 -12.40 -9.78
N LEU A 273 4.24 -12.37 -8.52
CA LEU A 273 4.39 -11.20 -7.64
C LEU A 273 5.87 -10.84 -7.37
N VAL A 274 6.75 -11.83 -7.41
CA VAL A 274 8.20 -11.66 -7.13
C VAL A 274 9.02 -11.58 -8.42
N LEU A 275 8.58 -12.27 -9.47
CA LEU A 275 9.31 -12.36 -10.75
C LEU A 275 9.03 -11.19 -11.70
N GLY A 276 7.86 -10.56 -11.59
CA GLY A 276 7.55 -9.33 -12.31
C GLY A 276 8.22 -8.12 -11.66
N GLY A 277 8.54 -7.11 -12.46
CA GLY A 277 9.21 -5.90 -11.98
C GLY A 277 8.66 -4.62 -12.57
N ARG A 278 8.77 -3.54 -11.81
CA ARG A 278 8.42 -2.21 -12.30
C ARG A 278 9.34 -1.16 -11.69
N ARG A 279 9.77 -0.23 -12.55
CA ARG A 279 10.68 0.85 -12.18
C ARG A 279 9.87 2.15 -12.04
N VAL A 280 9.15 2.28 -10.91
CA VAL A 280 8.24 3.40 -10.68
C VAL A 280 8.88 4.45 -9.80
N VAL A 281 8.67 5.72 -10.16
CA VAL A 281 9.00 6.91 -9.37
C VAL A 281 7.73 7.75 -9.19
N SER A 282 7.76 8.70 -8.28
CA SER A 282 6.70 9.71 -8.14
C SER A 282 7.20 11.06 -8.66
N GLU A 283 6.67 11.51 -9.78
CA GLU A 283 6.89 12.87 -10.27
C GLU A 283 6.23 13.88 -9.32
N ILE A 284 5.00 13.57 -8.87
CA ILE A 284 4.23 14.45 -7.98
C ILE A 284 4.95 14.69 -6.65
N LEU A 285 5.39 13.65 -5.96
CA LEU A 285 6.11 13.82 -4.69
C LEU A 285 7.47 14.52 -4.88
N GLY A 286 8.12 14.32 -6.03
CA GLY A 286 9.35 15.02 -6.41
C GLY A 286 9.12 16.51 -6.64
N GLU A 287 8.12 16.88 -7.45
CA GLU A 287 7.72 18.28 -7.70
C GLU A 287 7.31 18.99 -6.41
N LYS A 288 6.66 18.29 -5.49
CA LYS A 288 6.26 18.79 -4.18
C LYS A 288 7.40 18.76 -3.15
N GLN A 289 8.60 18.46 -3.57
CA GLN A 289 9.83 18.47 -2.76
C GLN A 289 9.67 17.67 -1.46
N MET A 290 9.13 16.46 -1.58
CA MET A 290 9.04 15.57 -0.43
C MET A 290 10.44 15.16 0.03
N ASP A 291 10.76 15.42 1.30
CA ASP A 291 12.01 15.00 1.92
C ASP A 291 11.89 13.55 2.39
N PHE A 292 12.61 12.63 1.73
CA PHE A 292 12.59 11.22 2.07
C PHE A 292 13.67 10.89 3.12
N HIS A 293 13.26 10.37 4.27
CA HIS A 293 14.19 9.88 5.30
C HIS A 293 15.04 8.72 4.77
N PHE A 294 14.44 7.88 3.92
CA PHE A 294 15.09 6.70 3.34
C PHE A 294 15.02 6.73 1.81
N SER A 295 15.83 7.58 1.21
CA SER A 295 15.93 7.66 -0.26
C SER A 295 16.64 6.47 -0.90
N THR A 296 17.43 5.69 -0.15
CA THR A 296 18.19 4.53 -0.66
C THR A 296 17.82 3.23 0.06
N ILE A 297 17.74 2.14 -0.70
CA ILE A 297 17.42 0.81 -0.16
C ILE A 297 18.41 0.35 0.91
N HIS A 298 19.69 0.74 0.80
CA HIS A 298 20.69 0.38 1.80
C HIS A 298 20.46 1.06 3.14
N ALA A 299 20.06 2.33 3.15
CA ALA A 299 19.71 3.06 4.38
C ALA A 299 18.47 2.43 5.03
N ALA A 300 17.42 2.17 4.23
CA ALA A 300 16.20 1.51 4.70
C ALA A 300 16.49 0.13 5.31
N MET A 301 17.22 -0.74 4.60
CA MET A 301 17.51 -2.08 5.10
C MET A 301 18.38 -2.07 6.36
N ARG A 302 19.33 -1.16 6.50
CA ARG A 302 20.10 -1.01 7.75
C ARG A 302 19.21 -0.67 8.94
N GLN A 303 18.27 0.24 8.77
CA GLN A 303 17.33 0.63 9.84
C GLN A 303 16.37 -0.52 10.20
N ILE A 304 15.85 -1.23 9.19
CA ILE A 304 14.84 -2.28 9.37
C ILE A 304 15.45 -3.56 9.98
N VAL A 305 16.61 -3.98 9.46
CA VAL A 305 17.19 -5.31 9.71
C VAL A 305 18.44 -5.20 10.58
N GLY A 306 19.14 -4.07 10.55
CA GLY A 306 20.36 -3.81 11.29
C GLY A 306 20.15 -3.96 12.80
N ARG A 307 21.17 -4.47 13.49
CA ARG A 307 21.24 -4.62 14.95
C ARG A 307 21.62 -3.30 15.61
#